data_2028ea7c55c93c2b93d5c314f28e5c05
#
_entry.id   2028ea7c55c93c2b93d5c314f28e5c05
#
_cell.length_a   1.000
_cell.length_b   1.000
_cell.length_c   1.000
_cell.angle_alpha   90.00
_cell.angle_beta   90.00
_cell.angle_gamma   90.00
#
_symmetry.space_group_name_H-M   'P 1'
#
loop_
_entity.id
_entity.type
_entity.pdbx_description
1 polymer ?
#
loop_
_entity_poly.entity_id
_entity_poly.type
_entity_poly.pdbx_seq_one_letter_code
_entity_poly.pdbx_strand_id
1 'polypeptide(L)'
;INTLSMESFISEVKSNPNVPIIIDYERKNIKESVELIPEMVTKNEKEIGAIGVVLSPIISYPDYMNKTLRYNLLTAIPRALAETRQSSVFVISSLRKLIMGDISPKNLSGPIGIAKVAGESARSGVFIFIRFIAILSIMLGIMNLLPVPILDGGQALFIMYEMIKGQPVPELVQSFSYRLGVFILLGLMFYATFNDISRFIR
;
A
#
# COMPACT_ATOMS: atom_id res chain seq x y z
N ILE A 1 -8.53 -26.35 23.67
CA ILE A 1 -9.55 -25.71 22.81
C ILE A 1 -9.19 -26.01 21.36
N ASN A 2 -10.08 -26.69 20.66
CA ASN A 2 -9.86 -27.08 19.26
C ASN A 2 -10.39 -25.93 18.38
N THR A 3 -9.53 -24.96 18.07
CA THR A 3 -9.89 -23.84 17.19
C THR A 3 -9.61 -24.22 15.73
N LEU A 4 -10.67 -24.36 14.94
CA LEU A 4 -10.60 -24.75 13.53
C LEU A 4 -10.30 -23.57 12.60
N SER A 5 -10.31 -22.31 13.08
CA SER A 5 -10.04 -21.12 12.28
C SER A 5 -9.32 -20.04 13.08
N MET A 6 -8.61 -19.16 12.35
CA MET A 6 -7.95 -17.98 12.91
C MET A 6 -8.94 -17.04 13.61
N GLU A 7 -10.17 -16.92 13.09
CA GLU A 7 -11.22 -16.06 13.66
C GLU A 7 -11.71 -16.60 15.01
N SER A 8 -11.91 -17.92 15.13
CA SER A 8 -12.30 -18.55 16.38
C SER A 8 -11.21 -18.42 17.45
N PHE A 9 -9.93 -18.53 17.08
CA PHE A 9 -8.82 -18.30 17.98
C PHE A 9 -8.78 -16.85 18.49
N ILE A 10 -8.91 -15.86 17.60
CA ILE A 10 -8.96 -14.44 17.98
C ILE A 10 -10.17 -14.16 18.89
N SER A 11 -11.32 -14.74 18.60
CA SER A 11 -12.53 -14.58 19.41
C SER A 11 -12.32 -15.13 20.82
N GLU A 12 -11.71 -16.30 20.94
CA GLU A 12 -11.46 -16.97 22.23
C GLU A 12 -10.49 -16.16 23.08
N VAL A 13 -9.37 -15.69 22.49
CA VAL A 13 -8.43 -14.82 23.20
C VAL A 13 -9.10 -13.54 23.71
N LYS A 14 -9.94 -12.91 22.88
CA LYS A 14 -10.64 -11.66 23.26
C LYS A 14 -11.65 -11.86 24.37
N SER A 15 -12.30 -13.02 24.41
CA SER A 15 -13.39 -13.31 25.37
C SER A 15 -12.87 -13.72 26.75
N ASN A 16 -11.58 -14.07 26.87
CA ASN A 16 -10.99 -14.61 28.10
C ASN A 16 -9.81 -13.75 28.60
N PRO A 17 -10.03 -12.45 28.97
CA PRO A 17 -8.98 -11.64 29.57
C PRO A 17 -8.58 -12.21 30.95
N ASN A 18 -7.28 -12.25 31.22
CA ASN A 18 -6.69 -12.79 32.48
C ASN A 18 -7.02 -14.26 32.81
N VAL A 19 -7.54 -15.02 31.84
CA VAL A 19 -7.80 -16.45 32.01
C VAL A 19 -6.74 -17.25 31.24
N PRO A 20 -6.09 -18.25 31.87
CA PRO A 20 -5.06 -19.05 31.18
C PRO A 20 -5.69 -19.87 30.05
N ILE A 21 -5.12 -19.78 28.86
CA ILE A 21 -5.51 -20.52 27.67
C ILE A 21 -4.36 -21.43 27.26
N ILE A 22 -4.64 -22.72 27.07
CA ILE A 22 -3.65 -23.66 26.53
C ILE A 22 -3.75 -23.68 25.02
N ILE A 23 -2.63 -23.41 24.36
CA ILE A 23 -2.50 -23.39 22.90
C ILE A 23 -1.60 -24.55 22.49
N ASP A 24 -2.16 -25.47 21.71
CA ASP A 24 -1.42 -26.52 21.04
C ASP A 24 -0.95 -25.99 19.68
N TYR A 25 0.33 -26.02 19.43
CA TYR A 25 0.91 -25.60 18.17
C TYR A 25 1.93 -26.62 17.65
N GLU A 26 2.14 -26.63 16.36
CA GLU A 26 3.12 -27.49 15.70
C GLU A 26 4.25 -26.63 15.14
N ARG A 27 5.48 -26.96 15.57
CA ARG A 27 6.70 -26.31 15.09
C ARG A 27 7.69 -27.37 14.61
N LYS A 28 8.08 -27.32 13.33
CA LYS A 28 8.99 -28.31 12.71
C LYS A 28 8.54 -29.76 12.92
N ASN A 29 7.25 -30.04 12.74
CA ASN A 29 6.62 -31.36 12.97
C ASN A 29 6.64 -31.84 14.43
N ILE A 30 6.94 -30.99 15.39
CA ILE A 30 6.86 -31.31 16.83
C ILE A 30 5.65 -30.57 17.38
N LYS A 31 4.74 -31.32 18.03
CA LYS A 31 3.59 -30.73 18.70
C LYS A 31 4.00 -30.31 20.12
N GLU A 32 3.76 -29.07 20.43
CA GLU A 32 4.04 -28.48 21.74
C GLU A 32 2.80 -27.75 22.24
N SER A 33 2.67 -27.67 23.54
CA SER A 33 1.58 -26.94 24.20
C SER A 33 2.17 -25.82 25.03
N VAL A 34 1.61 -24.64 24.94
CA VAL A 34 1.99 -23.49 25.74
C VAL A 34 0.78 -22.92 26.46
N GLU A 35 0.92 -22.58 27.71
CA GLU A 35 -0.07 -21.86 28.49
C GLU A 35 0.20 -20.36 28.39
N LEU A 36 -0.79 -19.61 27.95
CA LEU A 36 -0.74 -18.16 27.81
C LEU A 36 -1.88 -17.52 28.58
N ILE A 37 -1.62 -16.40 29.23
CA ILE A 37 -2.62 -15.58 29.92
C ILE A 37 -2.79 -14.30 29.09
N PRO A 38 -3.94 -14.09 28.43
CA PRO A 38 -4.19 -12.85 27.69
C PRO A 38 -4.25 -11.65 28.65
N GLU A 39 -3.48 -10.61 28.37
CA GLU A 39 -3.57 -9.35 29.12
C GLU A 39 -4.88 -8.63 28.84
N MET A 40 -5.46 -8.02 29.87
CA MET A 40 -6.65 -7.19 29.73
C MET A 40 -6.29 -5.85 29.10
N VAL A 41 -6.86 -5.55 27.92
CA VAL A 41 -6.68 -4.27 27.22
C VAL A 41 -8.04 -3.65 26.95
N THR A 42 -8.19 -2.37 27.29
CA THR A 42 -9.43 -1.62 26.98
C THR A 42 -9.35 -1.08 25.56
N LYS A 43 -10.23 -1.56 24.69
CA LYS A 43 -10.36 -1.09 23.30
C LYS A 43 -11.83 -0.76 23.01
N ASN A 44 -12.11 0.48 22.58
CA ASN A 44 -13.46 0.98 22.30
C ASN A 44 -14.43 0.76 23.48
N GLU A 45 -14.01 1.12 24.70
CA GLU A 45 -14.79 0.99 25.94
C GLU A 45 -15.15 -0.46 26.34
N LYS A 46 -14.55 -1.45 25.69
CA LYS A 46 -14.68 -2.86 26.04
C LYS A 46 -13.35 -3.43 26.51
N GLU A 47 -13.41 -4.16 27.59
CA GLU A 47 -12.28 -4.95 28.09
C GLU A 47 -12.17 -6.23 27.26
N ILE A 48 -11.03 -6.43 26.64
CA ILE A 48 -10.74 -7.60 25.79
C ILE A 48 -9.39 -8.18 26.17
N GLY A 49 -9.25 -9.50 26.03
CA GLY A 49 -7.97 -10.18 26.15
C GLY A 49 -7.08 -9.89 24.92
N ALA A 50 -5.80 -9.65 25.15
CA ALA A 50 -4.80 -9.46 24.12
C ALA A 50 -3.56 -10.31 24.42
N ILE A 51 -2.95 -10.86 23.37
CA ILE A 51 -1.67 -11.54 23.41
C ILE A 51 -0.74 -10.89 22.37
N GLY A 52 0.54 -10.74 22.69
CA GLY A 52 1.54 -10.11 21.81
C GLY A 52 1.96 -10.99 20.64
N VAL A 53 1.03 -11.65 19.95
CA VAL A 53 1.29 -12.54 18.82
C VAL A 53 0.78 -11.94 17.52
N VAL A 54 1.63 -11.89 16.52
CA VAL A 54 1.23 -11.53 15.16
C VAL A 54 0.82 -12.80 14.41
N LEU A 55 -0.47 -12.94 14.15
CA LEU A 55 -0.99 -14.05 13.36
C LEU A 55 -0.82 -13.73 11.88
N SER A 56 0.04 -14.48 11.20
CA SER A 56 0.18 -14.44 9.73
C SER A 56 -0.44 -15.69 9.15
N PRO A 57 -1.47 -15.59 8.31
CA PRO A 57 -1.98 -16.77 7.60
C PRO A 57 -0.90 -17.27 6.65
N ILE A 58 -0.43 -18.50 6.86
CA ILE A 58 0.38 -19.19 5.86
C ILE A 58 -0.60 -19.67 4.79
N ILE A 59 -0.78 -18.88 3.74
CA ILE A 59 -1.55 -19.30 2.58
C ILE A 59 -0.65 -20.23 1.77
N SER A 60 -0.69 -21.52 2.09
CA SER A 60 -0.07 -22.55 1.26
C SER A 60 -1.05 -22.89 0.13
N TYR A 61 -0.74 -22.41 -1.06
CA TYR A 61 -1.49 -22.85 -2.25
C TYR A 61 -1.05 -24.25 -2.62
N PRO A 62 -1.99 -25.21 -2.79
CA PRO A 62 -1.67 -26.53 -3.35
C PRO A 62 -0.94 -26.38 -4.68
N ASP A 63 -0.02 -27.29 -4.99
CA ASP A 63 0.82 -27.22 -6.20
C ASP A 63 0.00 -27.11 -7.50
N TYR A 64 -1.22 -27.67 -7.53
CA TYR A 64 -2.12 -27.57 -8.70
C TYR A 64 -2.66 -26.15 -8.93
N MET A 65 -2.61 -25.25 -7.92
CA MET A 65 -2.97 -23.83 -8.06
C MET A 65 -1.79 -22.98 -8.51
N ASN A 66 -0.57 -23.49 -8.41
CA ASN A 66 0.64 -22.80 -8.84
C ASN A 66 0.86 -23.04 -10.34
N LYS A 67 0.30 -22.18 -11.19
CA LYS A 67 0.48 -22.26 -12.64
C LYS A 67 1.48 -21.22 -13.11
N THR A 68 2.63 -21.67 -13.60
CA THR A 68 3.58 -20.81 -14.30
C THR A 68 3.10 -20.53 -15.70
N LEU A 69 2.66 -19.32 -15.98
CA LEU A 69 2.28 -18.87 -17.31
C LEU A 69 3.53 -18.40 -18.05
N ARG A 70 3.85 -19.04 -19.18
CA ARG A 70 4.93 -18.62 -20.08
C ARG A 70 4.33 -18.04 -21.34
N TYR A 71 4.73 -16.84 -21.70
CA TYR A 71 4.30 -16.14 -22.90
C TYR A 71 5.47 -16.05 -23.88
N ASN A 72 5.21 -16.20 -25.16
CA ASN A 72 6.17 -15.79 -26.20
C ASN A 72 6.09 -14.27 -26.39
N LEU A 73 7.07 -13.67 -27.07
CA LEU A 73 7.16 -12.22 -27.27
C LEU A 73 5.87 -11.63 -27.87
N LEU A 74 5.25 -12.30 -28.83
CA LEU A 74 4.03 -11.82 -29.49
C LEU A 74 2.80 -11.80 -28.57
N THR A 75 2.68 -12.77 -27.68
CA THR A 75 1.57 -12.86 -26.72
C THR A 75 1.83 -12.10 -25.43
N ALA A 76 3.10 -11.83 -25.09
CA ALA A 76 3.49 -11.05 -23.93
C ALA A 76 3.11 -9.58 -24.05
N ILE A 77 3.25 -8.96 -25.25
CA ILE A 77 2.97 -7.53 -25.48
C ILE A 77 1.51 -7.17 -25.16
N PRO A 78 0.46 -7.83 -25.77
CA PRO A 78 -0.92 -7.50 -25.46
C PRO A 78 -1.26 -7.79 -24.00
N ARG A 79 -0.64 -8.79 -23.38
CA ARG A 79 -0.82 -9.08 -21.94
C ARG A 79 -0.25 -7.97 -21.08
N ALA A 80 0.97 -7.51 -21.37
CA ALA A 80 1.62 -6.40 -20.64
C ALA A 80 0.80 -5.11 -20.76
N LEU A 81 0.26 -4.80 -21.94
CA LEU A 81 -0.63 -3.64 -22.14
C LEU A 81 -1.91 -3.75 -21.30
N ALA A 82 -2.51 -4.94 -21.26
CA ALA A 82 -3.70 -5.16 -20.42
C ALA A 82 -3.40 -4.99 -18.92
N GLU A 83 -2.29 -5.50 -18.43
CA GLU A 83 -1.86 -5.33 -17.04
C GLU A 83 -1.48 -3.88 -16.71
N THR A 84 -0.81 -3.18 -17.64
CA THR A 84 -0.52 -1.75 -17.50
C THR A 84 -1.80 -0.93 -17.39
N ARG A 85 -2.79 -1.20 -18.26
CA ARG A 85 -4.11 -0.55 -18.18
C ARG A 85 -4.80 -0.82 -16.84
N GLN A 86 -4.82 -2.07 -16.39
CA GLN A 86 -5.44 -2.43 -15.12
C GLN A 86 -4.76 -1.74 -13.93
N SER A 87 -3.43 -1.72 -13.91
CA SER A 87 -2.64 -1.01 -12.89
C SER A 87 -2.91 0.50 -12.93
N SER A 88 -3.01 1.09 -14.12
CA SER A 88 -3.33 2.52 -14.28
C SER A 88 -4.72 2.86 -13.73
N VAL A 89 -5.73 2.06 -14.07
CA VAL A 89 -7.10 2.23 -13.53
C VAL A 89 -7.11 2.07 -12.01
N PHE A 90 -6.36 1.12 -11.48
CA PHE A 90 -6.23 0.94 -10.04
C PHE A 90 -5.62 2.16 -9.35
N VAL A 91 -4.53 2.72 -9.88
CA VAL A 91 -3.89 3.93 -9.34
C VAL A 91 -4.84 5.12 -9.39
N ILE A 92 -5.49 5.37 -10.52
CA ILE A 92 -6.46 6.47 -10.67
C ILE A 92 -7.63 6.32 -9.69
N SER A 93 -8.17 5.12 -9.55
CA SER A 93 -9.27 4.86 -8.61
C SER A 93 -8.84 5.02 -7.16
N SER A 94 -7.61 4.65 -6.82
CA SER A 94 -7.04 4.84 -5.48
C SER A 94 -6.83 6.31 -5.15
N LEU A 95 -6.35 7.11 -6.11
CA LEU A 95 -6.25 8.57 -5.98
C LEU A 95 -7.61 9.22 -5.77
N ARG A 96 -8.61 8.82 -6.58
CA ARG A 96 -9.98 9.31 -6.42
C ARG A 96 -10.52 9.02 -5.01
N LYS A 97 -10.36 7.79 -4.53
CA LYS A 97 -10.81 7.40 -3.17
C LYS A 97 -10.07 8.15 -2.07
N LEU A 98 -8.78 8.45 -2.28
CA LEU A 98 -8.00 9.26 -1.35
C LEU A 98 -8.52 10.69 -1.28
N ILE A 99 -8.81 11.31 -2.44
CA ILE A 99 -9.35 12.69 -2.52
C ILE A 99 -10.77 12.76 -1.94
N MET A 100 -11.60 11.72 -2.15
CA MET A 100 -12.96 11.65 -1.59
C MET A 100 -13.00 11.33 -0.09
N GLY A 101 -11.86 10.93 0.51
CA GLY A 101 -11.77 10.58 1.92
C GLY A 101 -12.14 9.13 2.25
N ASP A 102 -12.43 8.29 1.24
CA ASP A 102 -12.75 6.87 1.42
C ASP A 102 -11.52 6.07 1.92
N ILE A 103 -10.33 6.57 1.63
CA ILE A 103 -9.06 5.99 2.09
C ILE A 103 -8.38 7.00 3.01
N SER A 104 -7.97 6.53 4.19
CA SER A 104 -7.26 7.38 5.14
C SER A 104 -5.91 7.84 4.57
N PRO A 105 -5.55 9.13 4.67
CA PRO A 105 -4.23 9.64 4.31
C PRO A 105 -3.08 8.94 5.06
N LYS A 106 -3.36 8.33 6.20
CA LYS A 106 -2.39 7.50 6.94
C LYS A 106 -1.88 6.30 6.15
N ASN A 107 -2.57 5.90 5.07
CA ASN A 107 -2.12 4.81 4.19
C ASN A 107 -1.12 5.28 3.12
N LEU A 108 -0.85 6.59 3.02
CA LEU A 108 0.20 7.10 2.16
C LEU A 108 1.57 6.68 2.67
N SER A 109 2.34 6.04 1.82
CA SER A 109 3.75 5.74 2.06
C SER A 109 4.61 6.86 1.50
N GLY A 110 5.56 7.30 2.29
CA GLY A 110 6.56 8.27 1.88
C GLY A 110 7.81 7.61 1.32
N PRO A 111 8.90 8.37 1.14
CA PRO A 111 10.15 7.88 0.59
C PRO A 111 10.75 6.68 1.35
N ILE A 112 10.58 6.65 2.67
CA ILE A 112 11.11 5.56 3.52
C ILE A 112 10.32 4.27 3.26
N GLY A 113 9.00 4.35 3.17
CA GLY A 113 8.14 3.21 2.84
C GLY A 113 8.43 2.65 1.46
N ILE A 114 8.61 3.52 0.45
CA ILE A 114 8.99 3.12 -0.91
C ILE A 114 10.35 2.42 -0.90
N ALA A 115 11.36 2.95 -0.20
CA ALA A 115 12.68 2.34 -0.09
C ALA A 115 12.62 0.96 0.60
N LYS A 116 11.78 0.81 1.63
CA LYS A 116 11.55 -0.48 2.29
C LYS A 116 10.98 -1.52 1.32
N VAL A 117 9.90 -1.18 0.60
CA VAL A 117 9.28 -2.08 -0.39
C VAL A 117 10.26 -2.41 -1.52
N ALA A 118 11.07 -1.46 -1.97
CA ALA A 118 12.14 -1.69 -2.94
C ALA A 118 13.16 -2.73 -2.44
N GLY A 119 13.62 -2.58 -1.20
CA GLY A 119 14.55 -3.51 -0.56
C GLY A 119 13.96 -4.91 -0.37
N GLU A 120 12.71 -5.01 0.07
CA GLU A 120 11.99 -6.29 0.20
C GLU A 120 11.78 -6.96 -1.16
N SER A 121 11.42 -6.19 -2.19
CA SER A 121 11.25 -6.68 -3.55
C SER A 121 12.57 -7.21 -4.12
N ALA A 122 13.68 -6.52 -3.89
CA ALA A 122 15.01 -6.94 -4.34
C ALA A 122 15.46 -8.25 -3.65
N ARG A 123 15.17 -8.40 -2.36
CA ARG A 123 15.45 -9.64 -1.60
C ARG A 123 14.57 -10.81 -2.05
N SER A 124 13.35 -10.53 -2.50
CA SER A 124 12.40 -11.53 -2.97
C SER A 124 12.72 -12.06 -4.37
N GLY A 125 13.63 -11.42 -5.11
CA GLY A 125 14.15 -11.87 -6.39
C GLY A 125 14.00 -10.86 -7.53
N VAL A 126 14.81 -11.06 -8.57
CA VAL A 126 14.93 -10.11 -9.70
C VAL A 126 13.59 -9.84 -10.40
N PHE A 127 12.76 -10.86 -10.61
CA PHE A 127 11.47 -10.68 -11.29
C PHE A 127 10.48 -9.85 -10.45
N ILE A 128 10.49 -10.03 -9.13
CA ILE A 128 9.65 -9.25 -8.21
C ILE A 128 10.11 -7.80 -8.19
N PHE A 129 11.42 -7.58 -8.20
CA PHE A 129 12.00 -6.25 -8.26
C PHE A 129 11.68 -5.51 -9.57
N ILE A 130 11.80 -6.20 -10.73
CA ILE A 130 11.42 -5.62 -12.03
C ILE A 130 9.93 -5.25 -12.04
N ARG A 131 9.07 -6.12 -11.50
CA ARG A 131 7.63 -5.83 -11.37
C ARG A 131 7.37 -4.60 -10.48
N PHE A 132 8.08 -4.48 -9.37
CA PHE A 132 8.01 -3.30 -8.51
C PHE A 132 8.38 -2.02 -9.27
N ILE A 133 9.50 -2.03 -10.03
CA ILE A 133 9.92 -0.89 -10.85
C ILE A 133 8.87 -0.55 -11.91
N ALA A 134 8.27 -1.54 -12.57
CA ALA A 134 7.22 -1.32 -13.55
C ALA A 134 5.99 -0.63 -12.94
N ILE A 135 5.52 -1.10 -11.79
CA ILE A 135 4.39 -0.49 -11.07
C ILE A 135 4.73 0.93 -10.62
N LEU A 136 5.94 1.15 -10.09
CA LEU A 136 6.42 2.47 -9.68
C LEU A 136 6.46 3.44 -10.86
N SER A 137 6.92 2.99 -12.03
CA SER A 137 6.93 3.78 -13.26
C SER A 137 5.54 4.18 -13.72
N ILE A 138 4.56 3.27 -13.66
CA ILE A 138 3.17 3.57 -13.97
C ILE A 138 2.61 4.61 -12.98
N MET A 139 2.88 4.43 -11.69
CA MET A 139 2.47 5.36 -10.64
C MET A 139 3.02 6.77 -10.89
N LEU A 140 4.33 6.89 -11.13
CA LEU A 140 4.99 8.17 -11.40
C LEU A 140 4.44 8.82 -12.68
N GLY A 141 4.21 8.04 -13.74
CA GLY A 141 3.61 8.55 -14.97
C GLY A 141 2.21 9.14 -14.75
N ILE A 142 1.36 8.42 -14.01
CA ILE A 142 0.01 8.90 -13.70
C ILE A 142 0.06 10.14 -12.80
N MET A 143 0.94 10.14 -11.79
CA MET A 143 1.10 11.30 -10.90
C MET A 143 1.56 12.53 -11.67
N ASN A 144 2.49 12.38 -12.62
CA ASN A 144 2.95 13.48 -13.47
C ASN A 144 1.88 14.02 -14.42
N LEU A 145 0.88 13.21 -14.79
CA LEU A 145 -0.26 13.66 -15.60
C LEU A 145 -1.35 14.38 -14.81
N LEU A 146 -1.24 14.46 -13.48
CA LEU A 146 -2.21 15.20 -12.67
C LEU A 146 -2.18 16.71 -13.02
N PRO A 147 -3.33 17.41 -12.92
CA PRO A 147 -3.44 18.83 -13.21
C PRO A 147 -2.84 19.71 -12.10
N VAL A 148 -1.61 19.41 -11.72
CA VAL A 148 -0.85 20.16 -10.69
C VAL A 148 0.21 20.99 -11.40
N PRO A 149 0.29 22.30 -11.20
CA PRO A 149 1.11 23.23 -12.01
C PRO A 149 2.59 22.90 -12.09
N ILE A 150 3.13 22.19 -11.12
CA ILE A 150 4.55 21.78 -11.06
C ILE A 150 4.83 20.48 -11.85
N LEU A 151 3.78 19.73 -12.18
CA LEU A 151 3.87 18.46 -12.91
C LEU A 151 3.59 18.68 -14.40
N ASP A 152 3.99 17.72 -15.23
CA ASP A 152 3.82 17.80 -16.69
C ASP A 152 2.36 18.00 -17.10
N GLY A 153 1.40 17.37 -16.39
CA GLY A 153 -0.03 17.55 -16.61
C GLY A 153 -0.51 18.98 -16.37
N GLY A 154 0.04 19.68 -15.38
CA GLY A 154 -0.24 21.09 -15.15
C GLY A 154 0.35 22.00 -16.24
N GLN A 155 1.55 21.69 -16.71
CA GLN A 155 2.16 22.42 -17.84
C GLN A 155 1.36 22.21 -19.13
N ALA A 156 0.93 20.97 -19.38
CA ALA A 156 0.06 20.68 -20.52
C ALA A 156 -1.24 21.50 -20.48
N LEU A 157 -1.83 21.74 -19.31
CA LEU A 157 -2.99 22.62 -19.18
C LEU A 157 -2.68 24.08 -19.55
N PHE A 158 -1.51 24.60 -19.17
CA PHE A 158 -1.10 25.94 -19.60
C PHE A 158 -0.95 26.04 -21.12
N ILE A 159 -0.32 25.04 -21.74
CA ILE A 159 -0.17 24.97 -23.20
C ILE A 159 -1.54 24.85 -23.88
N MET A 160 -2.45 24.02 -23.35
CA MET A 160 -3.83 23.93 -23.90
C MET A 160 -4.57 25.26 -23.78
N TYR A 161 -4.42 25.98 -22.68
CA TYR A 161 -5.02 27.33 -22.55
C TYR A 161 -4.47 28.27 -23.60
N GLU A 162 -3.17 28.30 -23.83
CA GLU A 162 -2.48 29.11 -24.83
C GLU A 162 -2.99 28.79 -26.27
N MET A 163 -3.10 27.49 -26.58
CA MET A 163 -3.65 27.05 -27.88
C MET A 163 -5.09 27.53 -28.14
N ILE A 164 -5.92 27.53 -27.08
CA ILE A 164 -7.33 27.92 -27.19
C ILE A 164 -7.49 29.46 -27.23
N LYS A 165 -6.71 30.16 -26.40
CA LYS A 165 -6.83 31.62 -26.23
C LYS A 165 -5.94 32.43 -27.15
N GLY A 166 -4.95 31.81 -27.79
CA GLY A 166 -3.96 32.47 -28.65
C GLY A 166 -2.99 33.40 -27.88
N GLN A 167 -3.00 33.34 -26.56
CA GLN A 167 -2.15 34.15 -25.68
C GLN A 167 -1.64 33.31 -24.52
N PRO A 168 -0.36 33.49 -24.11
CA PRO A 168 0.20 32.76 -22.99
C PRO A 168 -0.53 33.11 -21.69
N VAL A 169 -0.51 32.18 -20.76
CA VAL A 169 -1.00 32.42 -19.39
C VAL A 169 -0.13 33.52 -18.75
N PRO A 170 -0.75 34.55 -18.12
CA PRO A 170 0.01 35.63 -17.48
C PRO A 170 1.06 35.11 -16.49
N GLU A 171 2.27 35.70 -16.51
CA GLU A 171 3.41 35.26 -15.67
C GLU A 171 3.08 35.22 -14.17
N LEU A 172 2.25 36.15 -13.70
CA LEU A 172 1.78 36.20 -12.30
C LEU A 172 0.99 34.93 -11.94
N VAL A 173 0.11 34.47 -12.85
CA VAL A 173 -0.69 33.25 -12.64
C VAL A 173 0.19 32.02 -12.69
N GLN A 174 1.12 31.95 -13.63
CA GLN A 174 2.07 30.84 -13.71
C GLN A 174 2.93 30.75 -12.44
N SER A 175 3.57 31.86 -12.03
CA SER A 175 4.47 31.90 -10.88
C SER A 175 3.74 31.58 -9.56
N PHE A 176 2.52 32.09 -9.40
CA PHE A 176 1.69 31.79 -8.23
C PHE A 176 1.32 30.28 -8.22
N SER A 177 0.89 29.76 -9.33
CA SER A 177 0.50 28.35 -9.49
C SER A 177 1.67 27.40 -9.20
N TYR A 178 2.88 27.74 -9.68
CA TYR A 178 4.09 26.95 -9.35
C TYR A 178 4.42 26.98 -7.87
N ARG A 179 4.39 28.14 -7.22
CA ARG A 179 4.65 28.27 -5.77
C ARG A 179 3.64 27.45 -4.97
N LEU A 180 2.36 27.51 -5.34
CA LEU A 180 1.30 26.72 -4.70
C LEU A 180 1.53 25.23 -4.90
N GLY A 181 1.89 24.82 -6.11
CA GLY A 181 2.20 23.42 -6.43
C GLY A 181 3.38 22.88 -5.62
N VAL A 182 4.48 23.67 -5.51
CA VAL A 182 5.64 23.32 -4.66
C VAL A 182 5.23 23.18 -3.21
N PHE A 183 4.45 24.12 -2.69
CA PHE A 183 4.00 24.11 -1.29
C PHE A 183 3.15 22.86 -0.98
N ILE A 184 2.21 22.52 -1.86
CA ILE A 184 1.38 21.31 -1.71
C ILE A 184 2.25 20.05 -1.76
N LEU A 185 3.17 19.96 -2.74
CA LEU A 185 4.05 18.81 -2.90
C LEU A 185 4.95 18.59 -1.68
N LEU A 186 5.59 19.66 -1.19
CA LEU A 186 6.44 19.61 0.00
C LEU A 186 5.62 19.25 1.25
N GLY A 187 4.41 19.79 1.39
CA GLY A 187 3.49 19.45 2.48
C GLY A 187 3.11 17.99 2.49
N LEU A 188 2.75 17.44 1.32
CA LEU A 188 2.44 16.01 1.17
C LEU A 188 3.66 15.12 1.45
N MET A 189 4.85 15.52 0.96
CA MET A 189 6.08 14.78 1.19
C MET A 189 6.45 14.76 2.68
N PHE A 190 6.33 15.90 3.35
CA PHE A 190 6.55 16.00 4.79
C PHE A 190 5.56 15.14 5.57
N TYR A 191 4.26 15.22 5.24
CA TYR A 191 3.23 14.41 5.87
C TYR A 191 3.48 12.90 5.67
N ALA A 192 3.80 12.47 4.43
CA ALA A 192 4.07 11.06 4.13
C ALA A 192 5.32 10.55 4.87
N THR A 193 6.38 11.36 4.93
CA THR A 193 7.60 11.01 5.67
C THR A 193 7.34 10.91 7.18
N PHE A 194 6.59 11.84 7.74
CA PHE A 194 6.18 11.78 9.14
C PHE A 194 5.36 10.53 9.45
N ASN A 195 4.44 10.18 8.54
CA ASN A 195 3.64 8.98 8.66
C ASN A 195 4.50 7.70 8.60
N ASP A 196 5.50 7.64 7.70
CA ASP A 196 6.46 6.54 7.63
C ASP A 196 7.21 6.38 8.96
N ILE A 197 7.78 7.47 9.49
CA ILE A 197 8.52 7.46 10.76
C ILE A 197 7.61 6.97 11.90
N SER A 198 6.37 7.45 11.95
CA SER A 198 5.40 7.03 12.98
C SER A 198 5.08 5.53 12.94
N ARG A 199 5.16 4.91 11.76
CA ARG A 199 4.98 3.45 11.60
C ARG A 199 6.20 2.63 12.03
N PHE A 200 7.41 3.24 12.01
CA PHE A 200 8.64 2.57 12.46
C PHE A 200 8.81 2.59 13.97
N ILE A 201 8.19 3.55 14.67
CA ILE A 201 8.31 3.71 16.13
C ILE A 201 7.25 2.89 16.88
N ARG A 202 6.20 2.45 16.21
CA ARG A 202 5.15 1.57 16.77
C ARG A 202 5.48 0.10 16.53
#